data_44ae9650ca125ab4be3b7c4ed9881a0b
#
_entry.id   44ae9650ca125ab4be3b7c4ed9881a0b
#
_cell.length_a   1.000
_cell.length_b   1.000
_cell.length_c   1.000
_cell.angle_alpha   90.00
_cell.angle_beta   90.00
_cell.angle_gamma   90.00
#
_symmetry.space_group_name_H-M   'P 1'
#
loop_
_entity.id
_entity.type
_entity.pdbx_description
1 polymer ?
#
loop_
_entity_poly.entity_id
_entity_poly.type
_entity_poly.pdbx_seq_one_letter_code
_entity_poly.pdbx_strand_id
1 'polypeptide(L)'
;MTRSVLFDASRLLSRVERTAPTGVDRVCLAYAEWLLSLPDVQVTPVRGRNDQLVVVDEAWFRECVATLRSRWTGAFFERSLTEDEMRLMTALSSDKKAADSVIGKPPTDQARTPGRRRRVWKQFFRSQWIQKLPDSTLYFNVGHTGLSDARILGELRDRGIERIVFLHDLIPITHPEFCRPGDRDKHRQRVLNTLNTASRIVVNSRYTADELAAFAAREGVTPPPIHAVHLGLEPTFLTPLTAATPRPYFVHIGTLEARKNLAFLLTIWRRLRERMGDAAPQLVLVGRYGWENEAVLDHLERSPALRGLVHQASDLPDSALATLMASARALVAPSSVEGFDLPAVEASALGVPLIASDIPVHRELVPDAQLIDPLDGLGWLDALETATRHPPKATPFTAPTWDRHFAEVGRRVGLSQ
;
A
#
# COMPACT_ATOMS: atom_id res chain seq x y z
N MET A 1 10.12 -19.99 -27.37
CA MET A 1 11.37 -19.21 -27.20
C MET A 1 11.35 -18.57 -25.83
N THR A 2 12.34 -18.82 -25.02
CA THR A 2 12.45 -18.22 -23.67
C THR A 2 12.59 -16.70 -23.77
N ARG A 3 11.73 -15.96 -23.10
CA ARG A 3 11.74 -14.50 -23.08
C ARG A 3 12.58 -13.98 -21.92
N SER A 4 13.43 -12.99 -22.16
CA SER A 4 14.29 -12.40 -21.13
C SER A 4 13.59 -11.22 -20.46
N VAL A 5 13.59 -11.18 -19.12
CA VAL A 5 13.01 -10.10 -18.32
C VAL A 5 14.04 -9.60 -17.31
N LEU A 6 14.32 -8.30 -17.34
CA LEU A 6 15.02 -7.57 -16.28
C LEU A 6 13.98 -7.05 -15.28
N PHE A 7 14.08 -7.47 -14.03
CA PHE A 7 13.19 -7.00 -12.98
C PHE A 7 13.94 -6.09 -11.99
N ASP A 8 13.48 -4.85 -11.83
CA ASP A 8 14.07 -3.94 -10.82
C ASP A 8 13.73 -4.40 -9.40
N ALA A 9 14.67 -5.08 -8.78
CA ALA A 9 14.56 -5.63 -7.44
C ALA A 9 14.85 -4.61 -6.33
N SER A 10 15.27 -3.39 -6.65
CA SER A 10 15.79 -2.38 -5.70
C SER A 10 14.86 -2.16 -4.51
N ARG A 11 13.55 -2.07 -4.78
CA ARG A 11 12.56 -1.86 -3.71
C ARG A 11 12.47 -3.05 -2.77
N LEU A 12 12.26 -4.26 -3.27
CA LEU A 12 12.15 -5.46 -2.46
C LEU A 12 13.40 -5.69 -1.62
N LEU A 13 14.58 -5.53 -2.22
CA LEU A 13 15.86 -5.65 -1.53
C LEU A 13 16.00 -4.64 -0.38
N SER A 14 15.43 -3.46 -0.50
CA SER A 14 15.43 -2.47 0.59
C SER A 14 14.43 -2.80 1.71
N ARG A 15 13.57 -3.81 1.52
CA ARG A 15 12.48 -4.20 2.43
C ARG A 15 12.70 -5.53 3.13
N VAL A 16 13.77 -6.25 2.84
CA VAL A 16 14.02 -7.62 3.38
C VAL A 16 13.90 -7.70 4.89
N GLU A 17 14.22 -6.63 5.62
CA GLU A 17 14.11 -6.61 7.09
C GLU A 17 12.78 -6.10 7.62
N ARG A 18 11.86 -5.65 6.75
CA ARG A 18 10.57 -5.14 7.21
C ARG A 18 9.62 -6.27 7.61
N THR A 19 8.94 -6.05 8.71
CA THR A 19 7.95 -6.99 9.28
C THR A 19 6.61 -6.94 8.57
N ALA A 20 6.20 -5.77 8.09
CA ALA A 20 4.96 -5.60 7.33
C ALA A 20 5.20 -4.77 6.06
N PRO A 21 4.50 -5.10 4.95
CA PRO A 21 4.61 -4.39 3.68
C PRO A 21 3.80 -3.09 3.67
N THR A 22 4.16 -2.19 2.76
CA THR A 22 3.25 -1.14 2.27
C THR A 22 2.51 -1.65 1.02
N GLY A 23 1.46 -0.93 0.56
CA GLY A 23 0.76 -1.31 -0.68
C GLY A 23 1.71 -1.49 -1.87
N VAL A 24 2.64 -0.55 -2.09
CA VAL A 24 3.64 -0.67 -3.18
C VAL A 24 4.58 -1.86 -2.98
N ASP A 25 4.91 -2.23 -1.74
CA ASP A 25 5.77 -3.39 -1.47
C ASP A 25 5.04 -4.69 -1.85
N ARG A 26 3.72 -4.80 -1.60
CA ARG A 26 2.86 -5.94 -2.02
C ARG A 26 2.83 -6.07 -3.55
N VAL A 27 2.63 -4.96 -4.26
CA VAL A 27 2.63 -4.98 -5.72
C VAL A 27 3.98 -5.44 -6.26
N CYS A 28 5.10 -4.91 -5.73
CA CYS A 28 6.44 -5.36 -6.14
C CYS A 28 6.66 -6.86 -5.90
N LEU A 29 6.18 -7.39 -4.76
CA LEU A 29 6.31 -8.80 -4.44
C LEU A 29 5.48 -9.67 -5.39
N ALA A 30 4.23 -9.31 -5.63
CA ALA A 30 3.34 -10.03 -6.54
C ALA A 30 3.91 -10.08 -7.97
N TYR A 31 4.46 -8.97 -8.48
CA TYR A 31 5.14 -8.95 -9.78
C TYR A 31 6.39 -9.82 -9.82
N ALA A 32 7.20 -9.81 -8.76
CA ALA A 32 8.38 -10.67 -8.69
C ALA A 32 7.99 -12.15 -8.72
N GLU A 33 6.99 -12.56 -7.93
CA GLU A 33 6.48 -13.94 -7.91
C GLU A 33 5.89 -14.37 -9.23
N TRP A 34 5.05 -13.53 -9.84
CA TRP A 34 4.48 -13.79 -11.14
C TRP A 34 5.56 -14.05 -12.19
N LEU A 35 6.50 -13.11 -12.36
CA LEU A 35 7.56 -13.25 -13.35
C LEU A 35 8.43 -14.48 -13.11
N LEU A 36 8.77 -14.77 -11.84
CA LEU A 36 9.57 -15.93 -11.46
C LEU A 36 8.83 -17.26 -11.60
N SER A 37 7.49 -17.26 -11.72
CA SER A 37 6.67 -18.46 -11.90
C SER A 37 6.44 -18.83 -13.37
N LEU A 38 6.70 -17.91 -14.32
CA LEU A 38 6.47 -18.15 -15.73
C LEU A 38 7.53 -19.10 -16.31
N PRO A 39 7.11 -20.27 -16.90
CA PRO A 39 8.06 -21.29 -17.34
C PRO A 39 8.94 -20.85 -18.52
N ASP A 40 8.41 -20.01 -19.39
CA ASP A 40 9.10 -19.53 -20.60
C ASP A 40 9.74 -18.14 -20.43
N VAL A 41 9.98 -17.72 -19.19
CA VAL A 41 10.59 -16.43 -18.85
C VAL A 41 11.85 -16.64 -18.04
N GLN A 42 12.95 -16.08 -18.53
CA GLN A 42 14.19 -15.96 -17.77
C GLN A 42 14.25 -14.60 -17.08
N VAL A 43 14.11 -14.58 -15.77
CA VAL A 43 14.17 -13.36 -14.98
C VAL A 43 15.60 -13.08 -14.53
N THR A 44 16.10 -11.91 -14.86
CA THR A 44 17.36 -11.38 -14.33
C THR A 44 17.02 -10.23 -13.37
N PRO A 45 17.11 -10.44 -12.05
CA PRO A 45 16.90 -9.37 -11.10
C PRO A 45 18.03 -8.34 -11.23
N VAL A 46 17.67 -7.06 -11.26
CA VAL A 46 18.63 -5.96 -11.39
C VAL A 46 18.39 -4.90 -10.33
N ARG A 47 19.42 -4.10 -10.07
CA ARG A 47 19.36 -2.96 -9.17
C ARG A 47 20.13 -1.78 -9.74
N GLY A 48 19.56 -0.58 -9.62
CA GLY A 48 20.27 0.66 -9.92
C GLY A 48 21.40 0.95 -8.92
N ARG A 49 22.63 1.20 -9.42
CA ARG A 49 23.79 1.64 -8.64
C ARG A 49 24.69 2.51 -9.50
N ASN A 50 24.99 3.73 -9.04
CA ASN A 50 25.86 4.65 -9.75
C ASN A 50 25.50 4.79 -11.24
N ASP A 51 24.23 5.09 -11.50
CA ASP A 51 23.65 5.28 -12.85
C ASP A 51 23.66 4.05 -13.77
N GLN A 52 23.88 2.87 -13.21
CA GLN A 52 23.99 1.61 -13.94
C GLN A 52 23.09 0.54 -13.33
N LEU A 53 22.65 -0.41 -14.15
CA LEU A 53 21.99 -1.62 -13.66
C LEU A 53 23.05 -2.68 -13.30
N VAL A 54 22.98 -3.14 -12.08
CA VAL A 54 23.82 -4.24 -11.58
C VAL A 54 22.96 -5.48 -11.44
N VAL A 55 23.44 -6.60 -11.94
CA VAL A 55 22.75 -7.89 -11.81
C VAL A 55 22.81 -8.35 -10.35
N VAL A 56 21.68 -8.82 -9.87
CA VAL A 56 21.54 -9.49 -8.55
C VAL A 56 21.53 -10.99 -8.80
N ASP A 57 22.13 -11.77 -7.91
CA ASP A 57 22.09 -13.22 -8.01
C ASP A 57 20.63 -13.72 -7.96
N GLU A 58 20.21 -14.49 -8.96
CA GLU A 58 18.83 -14.93 -9.10
C GLU A 58 18.40 -15.87 -7.97
N ALA A 59 19.27 -16.82 -7.57
CA ALA A 59 18.94 -17.79 -6.52
C ALA A 59 18.73 -17.08 -5.19
N TRP A 60 19.62 -16.14 -4.87
CA TRP A 60 19.47 -15.30 -3.68
C TRP A 60 18.22 -14.41 -3.73
N PHE A 61 17.90 -13.85 -4.91
CA PHE A 61 16.68 -13.04 -5.06
C PHE A 61 15.40 -13.88 -4.86
N ARG A 62 15.36 -15.12 -5.37
CA ARG A 62 14.26 -16.07 -5.12
C ARG A 62 14.10 -16.36 -3.63
N GLU A 63 15.20 -16.55 -2.91
CA GLU A 63 15.17 -16.73 -1.46
C GLU A 63 14.64 -15.47 -0.74
N CYS A 64 15.05 -14.27 -1.17
CA CYS A 64 14.53 -13.00 -0.64
C CYS A 64 13.01 -12.87 -0.87
N VAL A 65 12.51 -13.19 -2.05
CA VAL A 65 11.08 -13.17 -2.39
C VAL A 65 10.30 -14.13 -1.50
N ALA A 66 10.76 -15.38 -1.36
CA ALA A 66 10.13 -16.38 -0.50
C ALA A 66 10.13 -15.96 0.98
N THR A 67 11.23 -15.37 1.45
CA THR A 67 11.34 -14.85 2.82
C THR A 67 10.37 -13.70 3.08
N LEU A 68 10.27 -12.76 2.13
CA LEU A 68 9.33 -11.64 2.23
C LEU A 68 7.88 -12.13 2.24
N ARG A 69 7.53 -13.03 1.30
CA ARG A 69 6.19 -13.64 1.24
C ARG A 69 5.82 -14.25 2.58
N SER A 70 6.64 -15.15 3.07
CA SER A 70 6.38 -15.85 4.32
C SER A 70 6.28 -14.92 5.53
N ARG A 71 7.15 -13.90 5.60
CA ARG A 71 7.13 -12.92 6.69
C ARG A 71 5.90 -12.04 6.67
N TRP A 72 5.48 -11.58 5.50
CA TRP A 72 4.36 -10.64 5.39
C TRP A 72 2.99 -11.33 5.50
N THR A 73 2.87 -12.57 5.05
CA THR A 73 1.63 -13.35 5.24
C THR A 73 1.45 -13.89 6.66
N GLY A 74 2.51 -13.89 7.47
CA GLY A 74 2.49 -14.49 8.80
C GLY A 74 2.63 -16.02 8.81
N ALA A 75 2.91 -16.65 7.66
CA ALA A 75 3.01 -18.11 7.53
C ALA A 75 4.20 -18.74 8.29
N PHE A 76 5.19 -17.95 8.69
CA PHE A 76 6.37 -18.43 9.44
C PHE A 76 6.14 -18.54 10.95
N PHE A 77 4.97 -18.11 11.45
CA PHE A 77 4.80 -17.98 12.90
C PHE A 77 3.53 -18.66 13.40
N GLU A 78 3.71 -19.79 14.08
CA GLU A 78 3.16 -19.93 15.43
C GLU A 78 3.82 -18.85 16.31
N ARG A 79 3.65 -17.60 15.94
CA ARG A 79 4.19 -16.48 16.68
C ARG A 79 3.27 -16.22 17.88
N SER A 80 3.82 -16.26 19.07
CA SER A 80 3.18 -15.63 20.23
C SER A 80 2.83 -14.19 19.87
N LEU A 81 1.61 -13.76 20.17
CA LEU A 81 1.20 -12.37 19.98
C LEU A 81 2.21 -11.45 20.68
N THR A 82 2.54 -10.32 20.08
CA THR A 82 3.35 -9.30 20.76
C THR A 82 2.58 -8.76 21.96
N GLU A 83 3.28 -8.19 22.92
CA GLU A 83 2.64 -7.57 24.10
C GLU A 83 1.60 -6.51 23.67
N ASP A 84 1.90 -5.70 22.66
CA ASP A 84 0.98 -4.68 22.15
C ASP A 84 -0.24 -5.31 21.44
N GLU A 85 -0.07 -6.41 20.70
CA GLU A 85 -1.18 -7.16 20.11
C GLU A 85 -2.08 -7.77 21.19
N MET A 86 -1.51 -8.38 22.24
CA MET A 86 -2.26 -8.91 23.36
C MET A 86 -3.03 -7.82 24.10
N ARG A 87 -2.40 -6.67 24.34
CA ARG A 87 -3.05 -5.51 24.98
C ARG A 87 -4.20 -4.98 24.13
N LEU A 88 -4.01 -4.88 22.79
CA LEU A 88 -5.07 -4.47 21.88
C LEU A 88 -6.24 -5.45 21.88
N MET A 89 -5.98 -6.74 21.77
CA MET A 89 -7.02 -7.77 21.84
C MET A 89 -7.78 -7.73 23.17
N THR A 90 -7.08 -7.55 24.28
CA THR A 90 -7.70 -7.39 25.61
C THR A 90 -8.58 -6.15 25.65
N ALA A 91 -8.10 -5.02 25.12
CA ALA A 91 -8.87 -3.77 25.08
C ALA A 91 -10.16 -3.90 24.23
N LEU A 92 -10.11 -4.65 23.12
CA LEU A 92 -11.25 -4.87 22.23
C LEU A 92 -12.23 -5.94 22.75
N SER A 93 -11.74 -6.94 23.50
CA SER A 93 -12.55 -8.05 24.01
C SER A 93 -13.18 -7.79 25.37
N SER A 94 -12.72 -6.78 26.08
CA SER A 94 -13.20 -6.46 27.43
C SER A 94 -14.49 -5.64 27.39
N ASP A 95 -15.50 -6.03 28.16
CA ASP A 95 -16.71 -5.23 28.43
C ASP A 95 -16.38 -3.95 29.23
N LYS A 96 -15.25 -3.93 29.92
CA LYS A 96 -14.77 -2.74 30.63
C LYS A 96 -13.87 -1.95 29.70
N LYS A 97 -14.05 -0.63 29.65
CA LYS A 97 -13.09 0.26 28.97
C LYS A 97 -11.71 -0.01 29.55
N ALA A 98 -10.76 -0.32 28.68
CA ALA A 98 -9.35 -0.24 29.07
C ALA A 98 -9.10 1.18 29.57
N ALA A 99 -8.48 1.32 30.74
CA ALA A 99 -8.23 2.62 31.35
C ALA A 99 -7.36 3.54 30.46
N ASP A 100 -6.55 2.90 29.58
CA ASP A 100 -5.62 3.59 28.69
C ASP A 100 -5.73 3.09 27.25
N SER A 101 -5.44 3.98 26.31
CA SER A 101 -5.28 3.62 24.90
C SER A 101 -4.02 2.77 24.70
N VAL A 102 -4.12 1.75 23.85
CA VAL A 102 -2.94 1.08 23.31
C VAL A 102 -2.42 1.95 22.17
N ILE A 103 -1.26 2.56 22.35
CA ILE A 103 -0.64 3.44 21.36
C ILE A 103 0.79 2.96 21.16
N GLY A 104 1.11 2.57 19.91
CA GLY A 104 2.45 2.23 19.51
C GLY A 104 3.37 3.47 19.61
N LYS A 105 4.60 3.26 20.06
CA LYS A 105 5.56 4.37 20.15
C LYS A 105 5.90 4.90 18.77
N PRO A 106 5.87 6.22 18.52
CA PRO A 106 6.41 6.80 17.30
C PRO A 106 7.89 6.39 17.17
N PRO A 107 8.39 6.17 15.95
CA PRO A 107 9.78 5.85 15.75
C PRO A 107 10.63 7.02 16.27
N THR A 108 11.41 6.77 17.33
CA THR A 108 12.39 7.74 17.79
C THR A 108 13.48 7.89 16.73
N ASP A 109 13.94 9.11 16.47
CA ASP A 109 14.99 9.45 15.49
C ASP A 109 16.31 8.69 15.72
N GLN A 110 16.47 8.03 16.87
CA GLN A 110 17.67 7.29 17.26
C GLN A 110 17.77 5.86 16.68
N ALA A 111 16.76 5.34 16.00
CA ALA A 111 16.80 3.98 15.40
C ALA A 111 17.58 3.89 14.07
N ARG A 112 18.29 4.93 13.69
CA ARG A 112 19.24 4.90 12.57
C ARG A 112 20.64 4.50 13.08
N THR A 113 20.85 3.24 13.42
CA THR A 113 22.20 2.68 13.60
C THR A 113 22.75 2.19 12.24
N PRO A 114 23.67 2.91 11.59
CA PRO A 114 24.14 2.57 10.23
C PRO A 114 25.20 1.47 10.18
N GLY A 115 25.57 0.83 11.29
CA GLY A 115 26.87 0.16 11.39
C GLY A 115 26.93 -1.32 11.01
N ARG A 116 25.88 -2.11 11.19
CA ARG A 116 25.93 -3.59 11.04
C ARG A 116 25.48 -4.11 9.66
N ARG A 117 24.70 -3.32 8.93
CA ARG A 117 24.03 -3.70 7.67
C ARG A 117 24.93 -3.78 6.43
N ARG A 118 26.08 -3.11 6.43
CA ARG A 118 26.94 -2.97 5.23
C ARG A 118 27.79 -4.19 4.90
N ARG A 119 28.02 -5.13 5.83
CA ARG A 119 28.98 -6.25 5.62
C ARG A 119 28.38 -7.45 4.90
N VAL A 120 27.11 -7.79 5.13
CA VAL A 120 26.46 -8.97 4.52
C VAL A 120 26.16 -8.74 3.04
N TRP A 121 25.82 -7.52 2.63
CA TRP A 121 25.40 -7.16 1.27
C TRP A 121 26.53 -7.11 0.23
N LYS A 122 27.80 -7.02 0.65
CA LYS A 122 28.92 -6.89 -0.30
C LYS A 122 29.26 -8.19 -1.04
N GLN A 123 28.88 -9.35 -0.53
CA GLN A 123 29.26 -10.66 -1.08
C GLN A 123 28.37 -11.15 -2.22
N PHE A 124 27.15 -10.62 -2.35
CA PHE A 124 26.13 -11.14 -3.28
C PHE A 124 25.93 -10.31 -4.57
N PHE A 125 26.73 -9.29 -4.78
CA PHE A 125 26.67 -8.51 -6.02
C PHE A 125 27.82 -8.91 -6.95
N ARG A 126 27.54 -9.73 -7.95
CA ARG A 126 28.40 -9.78 -9.13
C ARG A 126 28.17 -8.49 -9.88
N SER A 127 29.12 -7.55 -9.85
CA SER A 127 29.10 -6.37 -10.71
C SER A 127 29.45 -6.80 -12.13
N GLN A 128 28.54 -7.53 -12.76
CA GLN A 128 28.62 -7.76 -14.19
C GLN A 128 27.64 -6.81 -14.85
N TRP A 129 28.20 -5.91 -15.65
CA TRP A 129 27.44 -5.19 -16.64
C TRP A 129 26.66 -6.18 -17.50
N ILE A 130 25.42 -5.82 -17.82
CA ILE A 130 24.61 -6.56 -18.77
C ILE A 130 25.22 -6.34 -20.16
N GLN A 131 26.23 -7.13 -20.52
CA GLN A 131 26.99 -6.93 -21.76
C GLN A 131 26.27 -7.39 -23.01
N LYS A 132 25.45 -8.43 -22.92
CA LYS A 132 24.61 -8.92 -24.03
C LYS A 132 23.26 -9.36 -23.50
N LEU A 133 22.22 -8.66 -23.89
CA LEU A 133 20.83 -9.08 -23.68
C LEU A 133 20.28 -9.61 -24.98
N PRO A 134 19.44 -10.66 -24.93
CA PRO A 134 18.70 -11.12 -26.10
C PRO A 134 17.83 -9.99 -26.68
N ASP A 135 17.64 -10.00 -27.99
CA ASP A 135 16.60 -9.20 -28.62
C ASP A 135 15.26 -9.53 -27.98
N SER A 136 14.35 -8.58 -27.88
CA SER A 136 13.05 -8.74 -27.19
C SER A 136 13.08 -8.83 -25.66
N THR A 137 14.16 -8.37 -25.00
CA THR A 137 14.20 -8.25 -23.54
C THR A 137 13.22 -7.19 -23.04
N LEU A 138 12.50 -7.50 -21.93
CA LEU A 138 11.65 -6.56 -21.23
C LEU A 138 12.34 -6.07 -19.95
N TYR A 139 12.12 -4.82 -19.57
CA TYR A 139 12.50 -4.30 -18.26
C TYR A 139 11.26 -3.86 -17.48
N PHE A 140 11.12 -4.36 -16.25
CA PHE A 140 10.04 -3.99 -15.34
C PHE A 140 10.54 -3.14 -14.19
N ASN A 141 9.96 -1.95 -14.01
CA ASN A 141 10.12 -1.13 -12.81
C ASN A 141 8.76 -0.90 -12.15
N VAL A 142 8.54 -1.57 -11.02
CA VAL A 142 7.28 -1.53 -10.28
C VAL A 142 7.40 -0.71 -8.99
N GLY A 143 8.62 -0.51 -8.52
CA GLY A 143 8.89 0.11 -7.21
C GLY A 143 9.22 1.59 -7.24
N HIS A 144 9.16 2.25 -8.40
CA HIS A 144 9.56 3.66 -8.62
C HIS A 144 11.03 3.97 -8.31
N THR A 145 11.86 2.97 -8.04
CA THR A 145 13.27 3.18 -7.71
C THR A 145 14.05 3.58 -8.96
N GLY A 146 14.90 4.61 -8.84
CA GLY A 146 15.75 5.04 -9.94
C GLY A 146 15.08 5.88 -11.03
N LEU A 147 13.74 6.02 -11.05
CA LEU A 147 13.02 6.75 -12.09
C LEU A 147 13.26 8.28 -12.09
N SER A 148 13.82 8.83 -11.02
CA SER A 148 14.18 10.26 -10.97
C SER A 148 15.39 10.60 -11.87
N ASP A 149 16.12 9.59 -12.32
CA ASP A 149 17.23 9.70 -13.24
C ASP A 149 16.88 8.99 -14.56
N ALA A 150 16.86 9.74 -15.65
CA ALA A 150 16.51 9.21 -16.96
C ALA A 150 17.60 8.33 -17.60
N ARG A 151 18.82 8.35 -17.08
CA ARG A 151 19.99 7.70 -17.72
C ARG A 151 19.80 6.20 -17.89
N ILE A 152 19.36 5.50 -16.85
CA ILE A 152 19.11 4.04 -16.93
C ILE A 152 18.04 3.71 -17.96
N LEU A 153 16.89 4.40 -17.90
CA LEU A 153 15.80 4.16 -18.86
C LEU A 153 16.19 4.57 -20.29
N GLY A 154 16.98 5.63 -20.43
CA GLY A 154 17.53 6.06 -21.71
C GLY A 154 18.48 5.03 -22.30
N GLU A 155 19.42 4.50 -21.52
CA GLU A 155 20.33 3.44 -21.95
C GLU A 155 19.59 2.16 -22.37
N LEU A 156 18.56 1.76 -21.62
CA LEU A 156 17.73 0.61 -21.98
C LEU A 156 16.97 0.85 -23.29
N ARG A 157 16.47 2.08 -23.52
CA ARG A 157 15.84 2.47 -24.79
C ARG A 157 16.82 2.36 -25.95
N ASP A 158 18.01 2.90 -25.80
CA ASP A 158 19.02 2.93 -26.86
C ASP A 158 19.53 1.53 -27.22
N ARG A 159 19.34 0.55 -26.33
CA ARG A 159 19.57 -0.88 -26.54
C ARG A 159 18.34 -1.64 -27.08
N GLY A 160 17.23 -0.96 -27.37
CA GLY A 160 16.01 -1.60 -27.88
C GLY A 160 15.20 -2.39 -26.85
N ILE A 161 15.50 -2.26 -25.55
CA ILE A 161 14.79 -2.96 -24.48
C ILE A 161 13.43 -2.30 -24.24
N GLU A 162 12.34 -3.07 -24.22
CA GLU A 162 11.02 -2.57 -23.83
C GLU A 162 10.98 -2.28 -22.31
N ARG A 163 10.57 -1.07 -21.95
CA ARG A 163 10.52 -0.58 -20.55
C ARG A 163 9.07 -0.47 -20.11
N ILE A 164 8.68 -1.36 -19.21
CA ILE A 164 7.38 -1.38 -18.56
C ILE A 164 7.52 -0.73 -17.18
N VAL A 165 6.86 0.39 -16.98
CA VAL A 165 6.89 1.11 -15.70
C VAL A 165 5.49 1.08 -15.08
N PHE A 166 5.42 0.70 -13.81
CA PHE A 166 4.20 0.79 -13.03
C PHE A 166 4.19 2.11 -12.24
N LEU A 167 3.18 2.95 -12.44
CA LEU A 167 2.95 4.17 -11.66
C LEU A 167 1.76 3.98 -10.72
N HIS A 168 1.98 4.18 -9.42
CA HIS A 168 0.97 3.92 -8.38
C HIS A 168 0.02 5.09 -8.17
N ASP A 169 0.49 6.31 -8.28
CA ASP A 169 -0.28 7.55 -8.11
C ASP A 169 0.49 8.77 -8.65
N LEU A 170 -0.19 9.91 -8.68
CA LEU A 170 0.39 11.22 -8.94
C LEU A 170 0.21 12.18 -7.74
N ILE A 171 -0.14 11.66 -6.57
CA ILE A 171 -0.48 12.44 -5.38
C ILE A 171 0.54 13.53 -5.06
N PRO A 172 1.87 13.29 -5.08
CA PRO A 172 2.82 14.37 -4.79
C PRO A 172 2.78 15.54 -5.79
N ILE A 173 2.22 15.33 -6.98
CA ILE A 173 2.06 16.36 -8.02
C ILE A 173 0.73 17.06 -7.88
N THR A 174 -0.36 16.29 -7.70
CA THR A 174 -1.74 16.78 -7.69
C THR A 174 -2.15 17.36 -6.33
N HIS A 175 -1.60 16.83 -5.25
CA HIS A 175 -1.91 17.19 -3.86
C HIS A 175 -0.61 17.34 -3.03
N PRO A 176 0.27 18.28 -3.42
CA PRO A 176 1.57 18.45 -2.75
C PRO A 176 1.46 18.85 -1.28
N GLU A 177 0.31 19.40 -0.87
CA GLU A 177 -0.01 19.78 0.53
C GLU A 177 -0.03 18.58 1.48
N PHE A 178 -0.21 17.36 0.98
CA PHE A 178 -0.18 16.13 1.76
C PHE A 178 1.19 15.44 1.76
N CYS A 179 2.19 16.05 1.16
CA CYS A 179 3.51 15.45 0.93
C CYS A 179 4.61 16.28 1.55
N ARG A 180 5.78 15.67 1.77
CA ARG A 180 6.95 16.40 2.30
C ARG A 180 7.43 17.47 1.33
N PRO A 181 7.97 18.57 1.82
CA PRO A 181 8.63 19.56 0.98
C PRO A 181 9.65 18.92 0.02
N GLY A 182 9.55 19.24 -1.27
CA GLY A 182 10.41 18.70 -2.32
C GLY A 182 10.00 17.35 -2.92
N ASP A 183 8.99 16.65 -2.36
CA ASP A 183 8.50 15.39 -2.95
C ASP A 183 7.79 15.64 -4.28
N ARG A 184 7.09 16.79 -4.43
CA ARG A 184 6.47 17.20 -5.69
C ARG A 184 7.45 17.21 -6.85
N ASP A 185 8.57 17.90 -6.70
CA ASP A 185 9.54 18.09 -7.79
C ASP A 185 10.24 16.78 -8.12
N LYS A 186 10.59 15.99 -7.11
CA LYS A 186 11.14 14.64 -7.30
C LYS A 186 10.18 13.73 -8.04
N HIS A 187 8.90 13.76 -7.66
CA HIS A 187 7.89 12.92 -8.29
C HIS A 187 7.56 13.41 -9.70
N ARG A 188 7.45 14.73 -9.92
CA ARG A 188 7.30 15.33 -11.25
C ARG A 188 8.42 14.88 -12.18
N GLN A 189 9.68 14.96 -11.74
CA GLN A 189 10.81 14.50 -12.55
C GLN A 189 10.72 13.01 -12.88
N ARG A 190 10.33 12.19 -11.90
CA ARG A 190 10.12 10.75 -12.07
C ARG A 190 9.05 10.44 -13.12
N VAL A 191 7.90 11.13 -13.06
CA VAL A 191 6.79 10.96 -14.00
C VAL A 191 7.20 11.44 -15.39
N LEU A 192 7.85 12.60 -15.51
CA LEU A 192 8.37 13.09 -16.81
C LEU A 192 9.37 12.14 -17.45
N ASN A 193 10.32 11.62 -16.66
CA ASN A 193 11.28 10.64 -17.16
C ASN A 193 10.56 9.38 -17.65
N THR A 194 9.55 8.93 -16.91
CA THR A 194 8.74 7.76 -17.29
C THR A 194 7.97 8.03 -18.59
N LEU A 195 7.29 9.16 -18.72
CA LEU A 195 6.55 9.54 -19.94
C LEU A 195 7.46 9.58 -21.17
N ASN A 196 8.67 10.11 -21.03
CA ASN A 196 9.61 10.28 -22.14
C ASN A 196 10.39 9.00 -22.51
N THR A 197 10.45 8.03 -21.60
CA THR A 197 11.35 6.89 -21.81
C THR A 197 10.68 5.52 -21.69
N ALA A 198 9.55 5.36 -21.02
CA ALA A 198 8.85 4.09 -20.94
C ALA A 198 8.32 3.65 -22.33
N SER A 199 8.26 2.36 -22.57
CA SER A 199 7.56 1.79 -23.74
C SER A 199 6.07 1.62 -23.47
N ARG A 200 5.73 1.30 -22.22
CA ARG A 200 4.35 1.16 -21.72
C ARG A 200 4.31 1.56 -20.26
N ILE A 201 3.18 2.12 -19.84
CA ILE A 201 2.92 2.44 -18.44
C ILE A 201 1.72 1.64 -17.97
N VAL A 202 1.85 0.97 -16.83
CA VAL A 202 0.74 0.32 -16.13
C VAL A 202 0.40 1.17 -14.91
N VAL A 203 -0.89 1.35 -14.66
CA VAL A 203 -1.41 2.05 -13.48
C VAL A 203 -2.48 1.20 -12.81
N ASN A 204 -2.74 1.45 -11.55
CA ASN A 204 -3.64 0.64 -10.73
C ASN A 204 -5.13 0.99 -10.85
N SER A 205 -5.48 2.15 -11.40
CA SER A 205 -6.87 2.63 -11.53
C SER A 205 -7.05 3.48 -12.77
N ARG A 206 -8.29 3.61 -13.25
CA ARG A 206 -8.64 4.57 -14.32
C ARG A 206 -8.40 5.99 -13.85
N TYR A 207 -8.72 6.29 -12.58
CA TYR A 207 -8.43 7.58 -12.00
C TYR A 207 -6.94 7.95 -12.14
N THR A 208 -6.02 7.04 -11.79
CA THR A 208 -4.57 7.28 -11.97
C THR A 208 -4.19 7.43 -13.45
N ALA A 209 -4.84 6.69 -14.36
CA ALA A 209 -4.60 6.84 -15.80
C ALA A 209 -5.02 8.22 -16.31
N ASP A 210 -6.20 8.71 -15.90
CA ASP A 210 -6.74 10.00 -16.29
C ASP A 210 -5.88 11.15 -15.75
N GLU A 211 -5.45 11.07 -14.48
CA GLU A 211 -4.51 12.03 -13.88
C GLU A 211 -3.16 12.06 -14.62
N LEU A 212 -2.64 10.90 -15.02
CA LEU A 212 -1.39 10.80 -15.78
C LEU A 212 -1.54 11.39 -17.19
N ALA A 213 -2.64 11.11 -17.86
CA ALA A 213 -2.93 11.67 -19.19
C ALA A 213 -3.09 13.20 -19.13
N ALA A 214 -3.82 13.70 -18.13
CA ALA A 214 -3.98 15.13 -17.90
C ALA A 214 -2.64 15.81 -17.56
N PHE A 215 -1.79 15.14 -16.77
CA PHE A 215 -0.45 15.64 -16.48
C PHE A 215 0.41 15.69 -17.75
N ALA A 216 0.44 14.65 -18.55
CA ALA A 216 1.18 14.59 -19.81
C ALA A 216 0.75 15.72 -20.78
N ALA A 217 -0.57 15.97 -20.89
CA ALA A 217 -1.11 17.07 -21.70
C ALA A 217 -0.64 18.45 -21.21
N ARG A 218 -0.64 18.68 -19.89
CA ARG A 218 -0.14 19.94 -19.29
C ARG A 218 1.35 20.17 -19.53
N GLU A 219 2.13 19.09 -19.56
CA GLU A 219 3.58 19.14 -19.80
C GLU A 219 3.94 19.13 -21.30
N GLY A 220 2.94 19.02 -22.21
CA GLY A 220 3.16 18.97 -23.66
C GLY A 220 3.86 17.69 -24.13
N VAL A 221 3.72 16.58 -23.37
CA VAL A 221 4.36 15.29 -23.65
C VAL A 221 3.29 14.32 -24.18
N THR A 222 3.58 13.65 -25.30
CA THR A 222 2.76 12.54 -25.78
C THR A 222 3.12 11.28 -24.97
N PRO A 223 2.20 10.73 -24.17
CA PRO A 223 2.51 9.58 -23.35
C PRO A 223 2.62 8.30 -24.19
N PRO A 224 3.43 7.31 -23.77
CA PRO A 224 3.32 5.96 -24.31
C PRO A 224 1.97 5.35 -23.91
N PRO A 225 1.61 4.15 -24.43
CA PRO A 225 0.37 3.47 -24.04
C PRO A 225 0.27 3.34 -22.52
N ILE A 226 -0.84 3.85 -21.93
CA ILE A 226 -1.16 3.76 -20.52
C ILE A 226 -2.25 2.70 -20.35
N HIS A 227 -2.02 1.74 -19.45
CA HIS A 227 -2.93 0.63 -19.17
C HIS A 227 -3.36 0.66 -17.72
N ALA A 228 -4.64 0.96 -17.47
CA ALA A 228 -5.24 0.84 -16.15
C ALA A 228 -5.62 -0.63 -15.89
N VAL A 229 -5.01 -1.24 -14.87
CA VAL A 229 -5.26 -2.62 -14.47
C VAL A 229 -5.38 -2.67 -12.95
N HIS A 230 -6.57 -2.99 -12.44
CA HIS A 230 -6.81 -3.05 -11.00
C HIS A 230 -5.91 -4.09 -10.34
N LEU A 231 -5.37 -3.74 -9.16
CA LEU A 231 -4.52 -4.65 -8.38
C LEU A 231 -5.32 -5.86 -7.90
N GLY A 232 -4.66 -7.01 -7.83
CA GLY A 232 -5.18 -8.17 -7.13
C GLY A 232 -5.05 -8.03 -5.61
N LEU A 233 -5.78 -8.86 -4.89
CA LEU A 233 -5.68 -8.98 -3.44
C LEU A 233 -4.90 -10.23 -3.04
N GLU A 234 -4.27 -10.18 -1.86
CA GLU A 234 -3.65 -11.35 -1.26
C GLU A 234 -4.72 -12.39 -0.87
N PRO A 235 -4.43 -13.70 -0.99
CA PRO A 235 -5.40 -14.76 -0.70
C PRO A 235 -6.03 -14.65 0.69
N THR A 236 -5.30 -14.16 1.68
CA THR A 236 -5.78 -13.94 3.06
C THR A 236 -7.01 -13.04 3.13
N PHE A 237 -7.16 -12.09 2.19
CA PHE A 237 -8.28 -11.16 2.14
C PHE A 237 -9.42 -11.64 1.22
N LEU A 238 -9.28 -12.80 0.59
CA LEU A 238 -10.32 -13.36 -0.29
C LEU A 238 -11.26 -14.36 0.42
N THR A 239 -10.91 -14.77 1.64
CA THR A 239 -11.72 -15.71 2.43
C THR A 239 -12.42 -14.96 3.55
N PRO A 240 -13.75 -14.85 3.52
CA PRO A 240 -14.50 -14.22 4.60
C PRO A 240 -14.21 -14.90 5.95
N LEU A 241 -13.88 -14.11 6.95
CA LEU A 241 -13.66 -14.55 8.32
C LEU A 241 -14.81 -14.05 9.19
N THR A 242 -15.29 -14.90 10.09
CA THR A 242 -16.33 -14.49 11.05
C THR A 242 -15.70 -14.45 12.44
N ALA A 243 -15.64 -13.27 13.04
CA ALA A 243 -15.27 -13.14 14.44
C ALA A 243 -16.28 -12.21 15.15
N ALA A 244 -16.71 -12.61 16.33
CA ALA A 244 -17.59 -11.79 17.15
C ALA A 244 -16.77 -11.05 18.20
N THR A 245 -17.01 -9.74 18.33
CA THR A 245 -16.46 -8.93 19.40
C THR A 245 -17.58 -8.43 20.31
N PRO A 246 -17.40 -8.40 21.63
CA PRO A 246 -18.42 -7.92 22.58
C PRO A 246 -18.79 -6.46 22.38
N ARG A 247 -17.86 -5.64 21.91
CA ARG A 247 -18.06 -4.21 21.68
C ARG A 247 -17.81 -3.82 20.25
N PRO A 248 -18.61 -2.87 19.70
CA PRO A 248 -18.36 -2.38 18.35
C PRO A 248 -17.06 -1.57 18.31
N TYR A 249 -16.20 -1.90 17.35
CA TYR A 249 -15.07 -1.05 16.99
C TYR A 249 -15.03 -0.84 15.47
N PHE A 250 -14.45 0.27 15.08
CA PHE A 250 -14.15 0.58 13.69
C PHE A 250 -12.65 0.47 13.47
N VAL A 251 -12.24 0.16 12.26
CA VAL A 251 -10.83 0.03 11.91
C VAL A 251 -10.48 0.97 10.75
N HIS A 252 -9.35 1.65 10.87
CA HIS A 252 -8.70 2.35 9.76
C HIS A 252 -7.34 1.73 9.51
N ILE A 253 -6.99 1.51 8.24
CA ILE A 253 -5.72 0.88 7.86
C ILE A 253 -4.99 1.76 6.85
N GLY A 254 -3.72 2.04 7.15
CA GLY A 254 -2.84 2.82 6.28
C GLY A 254 -1.76 3.55 7.07
N THR A 255 -0.74 4.03 6.38
CA THR A 255 0.24 4.93 7.00
C THR A 255 -0.48 6.16 7.56
N LEU A 256 -0.18 6.53 8.81
CA LEU A 256 -0.77 7.69 9.45
C LEU A 256 -0.11 8.95 8.88
N GLU A 257 -0.70 9.49 7.82
CA GLU A 257 -0.21 10.65 7.06
C GLU A 257 -1.35 11.59 6.69
N ALA A 258 -1.05 12.83 6.34
CA ALA A 258 -2.03 13.91 6.16
C ALA A 258 -3.18 13.55 5.19
N ARG A 259 -2.87 12.94 4.02
CA ARG A 259 -3.88 12.58 3.01
C ARG A 259 -4.93 11.58 3.50
N LYS A 260 -4.64 10.81 4.56
CA LYS A 260 -5.59 9.88 5.19
C LYS A 260 -6.64 10.57 6.05
N ASN A 261 -6.55 11.89 6.22
CA ASN A 261 -7.53 12.75 6.90
C ASN A 261 -7.86 12.30 8.35
N LEU A 262 -6.87 11.75 9.04
CA LEU A 262 -7.08 11.14 10.37
C LEU A 262 -7.34 12.17 11.47
N ALA A 263 -6.80 13.38 11.39
CA ALA A 263 -7.08 14.44 12.35
C ALA A 263 -8.58 14.80 12.34
N PHE A 264 -9.19 14.86 11.15
CA PHE A 264 -10.63 15.01 10.98
C PHE A 264 -11.38 13.83 11.62
N LEU A 265 -11.00 12.58 11.30
CA LEU A 265 -11.61 11.38 11.86
C LEU A 265 -11.56 11.38 13.39
N LEU A 266 -10.44 11.74 14.00
CA LEU A 266 -10.28 11.82 15.46
C LEU A 266 -11.16 12.93 16.07
N THR A 267 -11.38 14.03 15.37
CA THR A 267 -12.35 15.06 15.76
C THR A 267 -13.78 14.52 15.77
N ILE A 268 -14.16 13.71 14.76
CA ILE A 268 -15.45 13.02 14.72
C ILE A 268 -15.57 12.04 15.89
N TRP A 269 -14.52 11.26 16.22
CA TRP A 269 -14.51 10.35 17.37
C TRP A 269 -14.69 11.08 18.71
N ARG A 270 -14.05 12.23 18.87
CA ARG A 270 -14.29 13.09 20.02
C ARG A 270 -15.77 13.50 20.11
N ARG A 271 -16.40 13.87 19.00
CA ARG A 271 -17.80 14.24 18.96
C ARG A 271 -18.75 13.08 19.26
N LEU A 272 -18.42 11.86 18.77
CA LEU A 272 -19.13 10.65 19.15
C LEU A 272 -19.07 10.39 20.67
N ARG A 273 -17.91 10.59 21.29
CA ARG A 273 -17.75 10.48 22.74
C ARG A 273 -18.62 11.49 23.48
N GLU A 274 -18.70 12.73 23.02
CA GLU A 274 -19.56 13.77 23.63
C GLU A 274 -21.05 13.42 23.51
N ARG A 275 -21.48 12.82 22.36
CA ARG A 275 -22.89 12.47 22.13
C ARG A 275 -23.32 11.15 22.79
N MET A 276 -22.47 10.17 22.77
CA MET A 276 -22.80 8.80 23.13
C MET A 276 -22.26 8.37 24.50
N GLY A 277 -21.40 9.17 25.08
CA GLY A 277 -20.78 8.85 26.36
C GLY A 277 -20.03 7.51 26.30
N ASP A 278 -20.38 6.58 27.19
CA ASP A 278 -19.76 5.27 27.29
C ASP A 278 -20.19 4.30 26.16
N ALA A 279 -21.23 4.61 25.44
CA ALA A 279 -21.68 3.85 24.28
C ALA A 279 -20.89 4.21 22.98
N ALA A 280 -20.01 5.19 23.03
CA ALA A 280 -19.17 5.53 21.87
C ALA A 280 -18.32 4.33 21.42
N PRO A 281 -18.22 4.06 20.10
CA PRO A 281 -17.47 2.92 19.57
C PRO A 281 -15.96 3.12 19.71
N GLN A 282 -15.21 2.03 19.81
CA GLN A 282 -13.76 2.08 19.73
C GLN A 282 -13.30 2.30 18.28
N LEU A 283 -12.12 2.91 18.12
CA LEU A 283 -11.42 3.05 16.85
C LEU A 283 -10.03 2.44 16.94
N VAL A 284 -9.68 1.61 15.97
CA VAL A 284 -8.33 1.07 15.83
C VAL A 284 -7.70 1.66 14.58
N LEU A 285 -6.61 2.39 14.75
CA LEU A 285 -5.76 2.89 13.66
C LEU A 285 -4.62 1.92 13.45
N VAL A 286 -4.58 1.26 12.30
CA VAL A 286 -3.50 0.31 11.97
C VAL A 286 -2.58 0.90 10.93
N GLY A 287 -1.35 1.18 11.34
CA GLY A 287 -0.33 1.71 10.45
C GLY A 287 0.83 2.36 11.19
N ARG A 288 1.92 2.55 10.47
CA ARG A 288 3.07 3.28 10.99
C ARG A 288 2.84 4.78 10.91
N TYR A 289 3.47 5.52 11.80
CA TYR A 289 3.52 6.97 11.70
C TYR A 289 4.24 7.38 10.41
N GLY A 290 3.58 8.19 9.59
CA GLY A 290 4.09 8.75 8.34
C GLY A 290 4.68 10.15 8.53
N TRP A 291 4.34 11.02 7.62
CA TRP A 291 4.75 12.43 7.62
C TRP A 291 3.50 13.32 7.68
N GLU A 292 3.70 14.60 8.07
CA GLU A 292 2.61 15.59 8.21
C GLU A 292 1.48 15.04 9.09
N ASN A 293 1.82 14.46 10.25
CA ASN A 293 0.88 13.77 11.12
C ASN A 293 0.88 14.31 12.57
N GLU A 294 1.45 15.48 12.79
CA GLU A 294 1.57 16.12 14.12
C GLU A 294 0.20 16.27 14.76
N ALA A 295 -0.81 16.71 14.00
CA ALA A 295 -2.18 16.84 14.50
C ALA A 295 -2.78 15.49 14.96
N VAL A 296 -2.42 14.38 14.30
CA VAL A 296 -2.86 13.03 14.70
C VAL A 296 -2.21 12.64 16.01
N LEU A 297 -0.89 12.87 16.15
CA LEU A 297 -0.15 12.61 17.40
C LEU A 297 -0.71 13.41 18.56
N ASP A 298 -0.95 14.71 18.37
CA ASP A 298 -1.54 15.59 19.38
C ASP A 298 -2.90 15.09 19.87
N HIS A 299 -3.75 14.59 18.97
CA HIS A 299 -5.02 13.99 19.34
C HIS A 299 -4.85 12.72 20.16
N LEU A 300 -3.95 11.81 19.74
CA LEU A 300 -3.73 10.53 20.40
C LEU A 300 -3.10 10.70 21.79
N GLU A 301 -2.16 11.62 21.94
CA GLU A 301 -1.40 11.80 23.18
C GLU A 301 -2.10 12.71 24.19
N ARG A 302 -2.80 13.76 23.72
CA ARG A 302 -3.27 14.85 24.58
C ARG A 302 -4.77 14.90 24.78
N SER A 303 -5.59 14.23 23.94
CA SER A 303 -7.04 14.34 24.06
C SER A 303 -7.61 13.40 25.12
N PRO A 304 -8.11 13.92 26.27
CA PRO A 304 -8.72 13.08 27.30
C PRO A 304 -9.97 12.32 26.80
N ALA A 305 -10.70 12.90 25.84
CA ALA A 305 -11.92 12.30 25.28
C ALA A 305 -11.64 11.06 24.44
N LEU A 306 -10.44 10.91 23.90
CA LEU A 306 -10.04 9.77 23.06
C LEU A 306 -9.34 8.66 23.86
N ARG A 307 -8.94 8.93 25.11
CA ARG A 307 -8.25 7.95 25.94
C ARG A 307 -9.13 6.73 26.19
N GLY A 308 -8.58 5.53 25.97
CA GLY A 308 -9.30 4.26 26.07
C GLY A 308 -10.36 4.03 24.98
N LEU A 309 -10.51 4.96 24.04
CA LEU A 309 -11.46 4.87 22.92
C LEU A 309 -10.76 4.67 21.58
N VAL A 310 -9.59 5.27 21.41
CA VAL A 310 -8.81 5.14 20.17
C VAL A 310 -7.51 4.40 20.47
N HIS A 311 -7.21 3.39 19.67
CA HIS A 311 -6.01 2.57 19.76
C HIS A 311 -5.22 2.68 18.47
N GLN A 312 -3.90 2.55 18.56
CA GLN A 312 -3.01 2.53 17.40
C GLN A 312 -2.11 1.29 17.45
N ALA A 313 -2.06 0.55 16.37
CA ALA A 313 -1.18 -0.60 16.18
C ALA A 313 -0.40 -0.47 14.87
N SER A 314 0.74 -1.13 14.79
CA SER A 314 1.53 -1.20 13.55
C SER A 314 2.14 -2.59 13.39
N ASP A 315 2.63 -2.85 12.17
CA ASP A 315 3.42 -4.05 11.89
C ASP A 315 2.67 -5.39 12.05
N LEU A 316 1.34 -5.36 11.92
CA LEU A 316 0.52 -6.57 11.92
C LEU A 316 0.78 -7.37 10.63
N PRO A 317 0.95 -8.71 10.72
CA PRO A 317 0.96 -9.57 9.55
C PRO A 317 -0.44 -9.64 8.93
N ASP A 318 -0.53 -10.04 7.66
CA ASP A 318 -1.78 -10.05 6.91
C ASP A 318 -2.89 -10.88 7.56
N SER A 319 -2.53 -12.02 8.17
CA SER A 319 -3.50 -12.87 8.88
C SER A 319 -4.13 -12.17 10.09
N ALA A 320 -3.33 -11.48 10.89
CA ALA A 320 -3.82 -10.71 12.04
C ALA A 320 -4.65 -9.50 11.57
N LEU A 321 -4.19 -8.84 10.50
CA LEU A 321 -4.89 -7.71 9.89
C LEU A 321 -6.27 -8.12 9.36
N ALA A 322 -6.35 -9.23 8.60
CA ALA A 322 -7.61 -9.76 8.08
C ALA A 322 -8.58 -10.14 9.22
N THR A 323 -8.08 -10.76 10.29
CA THR A 323 -8.89 -11.10 11.46
C THR A 323 -9.43 -9.85 12.16
N LEU A 324 -8.57 -8.82 12.34
CA LEU A 324 -8.96 -7.55 12.93
C LEU A 324 -10.02 -6.84 12.07
N MET A 325 -9.85 -6.84 10.74
CA MET A 325 -10.83 -6.26 9.82
C MET A 325 -12.16 -7.00 9.89
N ALA A 326 -12.14 -8.33 9.77
CA ALA A 326 -13.34 -9.17 9.77
C ALA A 326 -14.17 -9.06 11.05
N SER A 327 -13.53 -8.73 12.17
CA SER A 327 -14.18 -8.54 13.46
C SER A 327 -14.68 -7.11 13.70
N ALA A 328 -14.33 -6.16 12.82
CA ALA A 328 -14.71 -4.77 12.95
C ALA A 328 -16.17 -4.53 12.56
N ARG A 329 -16.78 -3.50 13.12
CA ARG A 329 -18.11 -3.02 12.73
C ARG A 329 -18.14 -2.53 11.28
N ALA A 330 -17.09 -1.81 10.88
CA ALA A 330 -16.82 -1.36 9.54
C ALA A 330 -15.35 -0.92 9.43
N LEU A 331 -14.82 -0.95 8.22
CA LEU A 331 -13.61 -0.19 7.89
C LEU A 331 -13.99 1.26 7.58
N VAL A 332 -13.16 2.20 8.03
CA VAL A 332 -13.34 3.65 7.84
C VAL A 332 -12.18 4.20 7.02
N ALA A 333 -12.46 4.72 5.83
CA ALA A 333 -11.48 5.24 4.89
C ALA A 333 -11.75 6.72 4.53
N PRO A 334 -11.41 7.68 5.43
CA PRO A 334 -11.75 9.10 5.25
C PRO A 334 -10.77 9.85 4.38
N SER A 335 -9.97 9.16 3.56
CA SER A 335 -8.89 9.73 2.75
C SER A 335 -9.36 10.87 1.86
N SER A 336 -8.56 11.93 1.77
CA SER A 336 -8.80 13.05 0.84
C SER A 336 -8.46 12.68 -0.60
N VAL A 337 -7.47 11.82 -0.80
CA VAL A 337 -7.02 11.33 -2.09
C VAL A 337 -6.32 9.99 -1.98
N GLU A 338 -6.52 9.12 -2.98
CA GLU A 338 -5.86 7.81 -3.10
C GLU A 338 -5.56 7.47 -4.56
N GLY A 339 -4.53 6.63 -4.77
CA GLY A 339 -4.29 6.01 -6.08
C GLY A 339 -5.10 4.72 -6.28
N PHE A 340 -5.30 3.93 -5.19
CA PHE A 340 -6.06 2.67 -5.21
C PHE A 340 -6.81 2.42 -3.89
N ASP A 341 -6.18 2.57 -2.73
CA ASP A 341 -6.69 2.23 -1.40
C ASP A 341 -6.96 0.73 -1.21
N LEU A 342 -5.89 -0.09 -1.23
CA LEU A 342 -5.96 -1.53 -0.99
C LEU A 342 -6.82 -1.92 0.22
N PRO A 343 -6.70 -1.27 1.41
CA PRO A 343 -7.53 -1.60 2.57
C PRO A 343 -9.03 -1.50 2.34
N ALA A 344 -9.50 -0.53 1.55
CA ALA A 344 -10.92 -0.40 1.21
C ALA A 344 -11.41 -1.58 0.36
N VAL A 345 -10.59 -2.00 -0.61
CA VAL A 345 -10.87 -3.15 -1.48
C VAL A 345 -10.78 -4.47 -0.70
N GLU A 346 -9.79 -4.60 0.20
CA GLU A 346 -9.61 -5.76 1.10
C GLU A 346 -10.81 -5.92 2.05
N ALA A 347 -11.30 -4.84 2.64
CA ALA A 347 -12.49 -4.86 3.50
C ALA A 347 -13.73 -5.33 2.74
N SER A 348 -13.97 -4.78 1.56
CA SER A 348 -15.10 -5.19 0.70
C SER A 348 -15.01 -6.66 0.30
N ALA A 349 -13.80 -7.16 0.00
CA ALA A 349 -13.58 -8.57 -0.33
C ALA A 349 -13.81 -9.52 0.85
N LEU A 350 -13.46 -9.09 2.07
CA LEU A 350 -13.74 -9.83 3.31
C LEU A 350 -15.23 -9.77 3.73
N GLY A 351 -16.07 -9.02 3.03
CA GLY A 351 -17.46 -8.79 3.44
C GLY A 351 -17.58 -7.87 4.66
N VAL A 352 -16.59 -7.02 4.90
CA VAL A 352 -16.63 -6.02 5.97
C VAL A 352 -17.28 -4.74 5.43
N PRO A 353 -18.29 -4.18 6.12
CA PRO A 353 -18.89 -2.92 5.71
C PRO A 353 -17.85 -1.81 5.60
N LEU A 354 -18.01 -0.94 4.61
CA LEU A 354 -17.07 0.15 4.32
C LEU A 354 -17.79 1.50 4.36
N ILE A 355 -17.24 2.43 5.15
CA ILE A 355 -17.60 3.84 5.16
C ILE A 355 -16.37 4.61 4.66
N ALA A 356 -16.48 5.23 3.48
CA ALA A 356 -15.35 5.82 2.79
C ALA A 356 -15.64 7.22 2.27
N SER A 357 -14.59 7.99 2.01
CA SER A 357 -14.72 9.28 1.34
C SER A 357 -15.26 9.11 -0.07
N ASP A 358 -16.15 10.00 -0.48
CA ASP A 358 -16.64 10.10 -1.85
C ASP A 358 -15.59 10.76 -2.77
N ILE A 359 -14.56 9.99 -3.12
CA ILE A 359 -13.47 10.39 -4.01
C ILE A 359 -13.47 9.52 -5.28
N PRO A 360 -12.88 10.00 -6.39
CA PRO A 360 -12.96 9.31 -7.68
C PRO A 360 -12.55 7.84 -7.63
N VAL A 361 -11.47 7.51 -6.92
CA VAL A 361 -10.98 6.14 -6.85
C VAL A 361 -11.91 5.23 -6.03
N HIS A 362 -12.56 5.72 -4.98
CA HIS A 362 -13.53 4.93 -4.23
C HIS A 362 -14.81 4.67 -5.05
N ARG A 363 -15.28 5.68 -5.82
CA ARG A 363 -16.38 5.48 -6.78
C ARG A 363 -16.04 4.45 -7.85
N GLU A 364 -14.76 4.33 -8.23
CA GLU A 364 -14.30 3.33 -9.20
C GLU A 364 -14.22 1.92 -8.60
N LEU A 365 -13.63 1.79 -7.41
CA LEU A 365 -13.22 0.50 -6.87
C LEU A 365 -14.23 -0.11 -5.91
N VAL A 366 -14.98 0.71 -5.18
CA VAL A 366 -15.92 0.29 -4.13
C VAL A 366 -17.22 1.12 -4.20
N PRO A 367 -17.89 1.17 -5.37
CA PRO A 367 -19.03 2.07 -5.61
C PRO A 367 -20.23 1.81 -4.70
N ASP A 368 -20.36 0.59 -4.19
CA ASP A 368 -21.48 0.17 -3.32
C ASP A 368 -21.20 0.41 -1.82
N ALA A 369 -20.04 0.98 -1.48
CA ALA A 369 -19.73 1.41 -0.11
C ALA A 369 -20.55 2.64 0.29
N GLN A 370 -20.67 2.90 1.59
CA GLN A 370 -21.21 4.18 2.05
C GLN A 370 -20.20 5.29 1.80
N LEU A 371 -20.40 6.03 0.70
CA LEU A 371 -19.52 7.12 0.30
C LEU A 371 -20.04 8.46 0.85
N ILE A 372 -19.14 9.21 1.50
CA ILE A 372 -19.47 10.50 2.15
C ILE A 372 -18.41 11.54 1.72
N ASP A 373 -18.84 12.74 1.41
CA ASP A 373 -17.91 13.84 1.10
C ASP A 373 -16.85 13.95 2.23
N PRO A 374 -15.55 13.96 1.90
CA PRO A 374 -14.47 14.04 2.89
C PRO A 374 -14.53 15.31 3.77
N LEU A 375 -15.30 16.31 3.40
CA LEU A 375 -15.50 17.55 4.15
C LEU A 375 -16.83 17.60 4.92
N ASP A 376 -17.76 16.65 4.71
CA ASP A 376 -19.04 16.60 5.40
C ASP A 376 -18.93 15.96 6.79
N GLY A 377 -18.46 16.74 7.76
CA GLY A 377 -18.31 16.28 9.14
C GLY A 377 -19.61 15.82 9.82
N LEU A 378 -20.75 16.38 9.44
CA LEU A 378 -22.04 15.96 9.98
C LEU A 378 -22.49 14.64 9.38
N GLY A 379 -22.33 14.46 8.08
CA GLY A 379 -22.61 13.17 7.40
C GLY A 379 -21.74 12.03 7.94
N TRP A 380 -20.43 12.27 8.16
CA TRP A 380 -19.54 11.31 8.79
C TRP A 380 -19.98 10.94 10.22
N LEU A 381 -20.34 11.96 11.01
CA LEU A 381 -20.77 11.76 12.39
C LEU A 381 -22.06 10.92 12.45
N ASP A 382 -23.05 11.25 11.62
CA ASP A 382 -24.34 10.55 11.55
C ASP A 382 -24.17 9.09 11.05
N ALA A 383 -23.37 8.88 10.01
CA ALA A 383 -23.06 7.56 9.49
C ALA A 383 -22.41 6.66 10.55
N LEU A 384 -21.42 7.17 11.29
CA LEU A 384 -20.71 6.40 12.31
C LEU A 384 -21.59 6.15 13.54
N GLU A 385 -22.41 7.12 13.95
CA GLU A 385 -23.38 6.96 15.04
C GLU A 385 -24.43 5.91 14.67
N THR A 386 -24.98 5.97 13.45
CA THR A 386 -25.92 5.00 12.93
C THR A 386 -25.32 3.61 12.85
N ALA A 387 -24.10 3.49 12.27
CA ALA A 387 -23.40 2.21 12.17
C ALA A 387 -23.05 1.62 13.55
N THR A 388 -22.86 2.45 14.57
CA THR A 388 -22.65 1.98 15.95
C THR A 388 -23.90 1.34 16.53
N ARG A 389 -25.05 1.97 16.33
CA ARG A 389 -26.35 1.48 16.86
C ARG A 389 -26.92 0.33 16.05
N HIS A 390 -26.75 0.40 14.73
CA HIS A 390 -27.32 -0.53 13.76
C HIS A 390 -26.17 -1.06 12.87
N PRO A 391 -25.73 -2.32 13.06
CA PRO A 391 -24.65 -2.88 12.24
C PRO A 391 -24.97 -2.74 10.75
N PRO A 392 -24.10 -2.05 9.98
CA PRO A 392 -24.29 -1.96 8.54
C PRO A 392 -24.12 -3.37 7.92
N LYS A 393 -24.79 -3.58 6.79
CA LYS A 393 -24.61 -4.80 6.01
C LYS A 393 -23.48 -4.62 5.02
N ALA A 394 -22.68 -5.66 4.83
CA ALA A 394 -21.74 -5.72 3.73
C ALA A 394 -22.48 -5.76 2.40
N THR A 395 -21.94 -5.09 1.40
CA THR A 395 -22.42 -5.15 0.02
C THR A 395 -21.74 -6.30 -0.72
N PRO A 396 -22.44 -6.98 -1.66
CA PRO A 396 -21.79 -7.97 -2.51
C PRO A 396 -20.64 -7.34 -3.29
N PHE A 397 -19.48 -7.98 -3.27
CA PHE A 397 -18.29 -7.46 -3.90
C PHE A 397 -17.55 -8.55 -4.69
N THR A 398 -17.16 -8.26 -5.92
CA THR A 398 -16.31 -9.14 -6.72
C THR A 398 -14.85 -8.73 -6.56
N ALA A 399 -14.13 -9.47 -5.75
CA ALA A 399 -12.75 -9.18 -5.44
C ALA A 399 -11.85 -9.28 -6.69
N PRO A 400 -10.98 -8.29 -6.95
CA PRO A 400 -9.96 -8.42 -7.98
C PRO A 400 -8.89 -9.43 -7.51
N THR A 401 -8.41 -10.25 -8.45
CA THR A 401 -7.38 -11.27 -8.18
C THR A 401 -6.08 -10.95 -8.90
N TRP A 402 -4.96 -11.41 -8.37
CA TRP A 402 -3.66 -11.30 -9.04
C TRP A 402 -3.64 -12.06 -10.37
N ASP A 403 -4.33 -13.19 -10.47
CA ASP A 403 -4.41 -13.95 -11.74
C ASP A 403 -5.05 -13.12 -12.85
N ARG A 404 -6.15 -12.44 -12.55
CA ARG A 404 -6.81 -11.54 -13.51
C ARG A 404 -5.91 -10.35 -13.86
N HIS A 405 -5.27 -9.77 -12.86
CA HIS A 405 -4.31 -8.66 -13.06
C HIS A 405 -3.18 -9.08 -14.01
N PHE A 406 -2.53 -10.21 -13.73
CA PHE A 406 -1.40 -10.67 -14.53
C PHE A 406 -1.80 -11.21 -15.89
N ALA A 407 -2.97 -11.80 -16.05
CA ALA A 407 -3.52 -12.15 -17.37
C ALA A 407 -3.69 -10.90 -18.24
N GLU A 408 -4.17 -9.78 -17.68
CA GLU A 408 -4.32 -8.53 -18.42
C GLU A 408 -2.97 -7.88 -18.72
N VAL A 409 -2.10 -7.74 -17.71
CA VAL A 409 -0.74 -7.19 -17.90
C VAL A 409 0.03 -8.04 -18.90
N GLY A 410 0.03 -9.36 -18.79
CA GLY A 410 0.73 -10.29 -19.68
C GLY A 410 0.31 -10.10 -21.13
N ARG A 411 -0.99 -10.00 -21.40
CA ARG A 411 -1.50 -9.70 -22.75
C ARG A 411 -0.98 -8.36 -23.28
N ARG A 412 -0.92 -7.32 -22.45
CA ARG A 412 -0.47 -5.98 -22.84
C ARG A 412 1.03 -5.91 -23.14
N VAL A 413 1.84 -6.74 -22.48
CA VAL A 413 3.30 -6.73 -22.63
C VAL A 413 3.83 -7.95 -23.40
N GLY A 414 2.93 -8.80 -23.92
CA GLY A 414 3.28 -9.98 -24.69
C GLY A 414 3.92 -11.09 -23.86
N LEU A 415 3.55 -11.22 -22.57
CA LEU A 415 3.87 -12.33 -21.67
C LEU A 415 2.58 -13.10 -21.38
N SER A 416 1.90 -13.63 -22.39
CA SER A 416 0.74 -14.51 -22.18
C SER A 416 1.19 -15.87 -21.66
N GLN A 417 0.45 -16.40 -20.67
CA GLN A 417 0.54 -17.82 -20.26
C GLN A 417 0.08 -18.73 -21.36
#